data_cbcc56d06114c3b4f3ca44aa8b16d052
#
_entry.id   cbcc56d06114c3b4f3ca44aa8b16d052
#
_cell.length_a   1.000
_cell.length_b   1.000
_cell.length_c   1.000
_cell.angle_alpha   90.00
_cell.angle_beta   90.00
_cell.angle_gamma   90.00
#
_symmetry.space_group_name_H-M   'P 1'
#
loop_
_entity.id
_entity.type
_entity.pdbx_description
1 polymer ?
#
loop_
_entity_poly.entity_id
_entity_poly.type
_entity_poly.pdbx_seq_one_letter_code
_entity_poly.pdbx_strand_id
1 'polypeptide(L)'
;MSYQALYRKYRSQRFDEMVGQEVVATTLKNAIVNHQISHAYLFSGPRGTGKTSAAKIFAKAINCPNQVDGEPCNHCFICDAITKGVLEDVIELDAASNNGVDEIREIRDKSTYAATQATYKVYIIDEVHMLSTGAFNALLKTLEEPTENVVFVLATTELQKIPATIISRLQRFAFKAITTADIKNHLATILTQEAIAFEASALDVIAKSAEGGMRDALSLLDQALSFSQGKLKEKDALLVTGSIASAALTTYVKALAENDESSALTALDQLFLEGKNMLRFTEDLLSYFRDMLLKADENERTQIFSWIDIAIDALKNIRSSTQTKIAADVMTMRLAEVPKGDNSSEKSEDYQALSAAFSDLNKKYLALSQEMTQLKKEITQAPALSALTEATQQPKVSQPSFSVNRELIYKALSEATREELSAASAAWPELVESITVPAERALLNNTKPAAAGQHYLVVTFPHVNLAKRVMENEALQLTCGNLLSSIAGFSPEIIALAESDWLEIRKAYAAEYKAKKQQETQLTPAKTAPDVLLQAKALFGDKVVEVTD
;
A
#
# COMPACT_ATOMS: atom_id res chain seq x y z
N MET A 1 30.61 2.19 -31.11
CA MET A 1 29.78 1.39 -30.16
C MET A 1 28.69 2.30 -29.64
N SER A 2 27.46 1.82 -29.55
CA SER A 2 26.39 2.59 -28.91
C SER A 2 26.68 2.74 -27.41
N TYR A 3 26.49 3.93 -26.87
CA TYR A 3 26.62 4.20 -25.44
C TYR A 3 25.71 3.28 -24.64
N GLN A 4 26.22 2.65 -23.59
CA GLN A 4 25.47 1.80 -22.68
C GLN A 4 25.51 2.42 -21.28
N ALA A 5 24.35 2.68 -20.70
CA ALA A 5 24.22 3.26 -19.36
C ALA A 5 24.93 2.39 -18.29
N LEU A 6 25.56 3.04 -17.31
CA LEU A 6 26.38 2.36 -16.28
C LEU A 6 25.59 1.29 -15.50
N TYR A 7 24.32 1.54 -15.17
CA TYR A 7 23.50 0.57 -14.46
C TYR A 7 23.21 -0.72 -15.25
N ARG A 8 23.39 -0.70 -16.60
CA ARG A 8 23.31 -1.89 -17.46
C ARG A 8 24.68 -2.54 -17.60
N LYS A 9 25.72 -1.75 -17.84
CA LYS A 9 27.11 -2.21 -18.02
C LYS A 9 27.64 -2.91 -16.78
N TYR A 10 27.39 -2.34 -15.60
CA TYR A 10 27.85 -2.84 -14.30
C TYR A 10 26.79 -3.62 -13.51
N ARG A 11 25.79 -4.17 -14.22
CA ARG A 11 24.83 -5.08 -13.58
C ARG A 11 25.51 -6.37 -13.19
N SER A 12 25.47 -6.74 -11.90
CA SER A 12 26.08 -7.96 -11.37
C SER A 12 25.67 -9.19 -12.20
N GLN A 13 26.65 -9.99 -12.56
CA GLN A 13 26.52 -11.22 -13.35
C GLN A 13 26.81 -12.47 -12.53
N ARG A 14 27.35 -12.31 -11.31
CA ARG A 14 27.71 -13.35 -10.34
C ARG A 14 27.19 -12.97 -8.97
N PHE A 15 26.99 -13.96 -8.10
CA PHE A 15 26.61 -13.72 -6.70
C PHE A 15 27.71 -12.97 -5.94
N ASP A 16 28.98 -13.26 -6.21
CA ASP A 16 30.13 -12.59 -5.59
C ASP A 16 30.21 -11.08 -5.93
N GLU A 17 29.57 -10.64 -7.01
CA GLU A 17 29.49 -9.23 -7.41
C GLU A 17 28.32 -8.49 -6.74
N MET A 18 27.47 -9.18 -5.98
CA MET A 18 26.31 -8.59 -5.34
C MET A 18 26.71 -7.83 -4.08
N VAL A 19 26.69 -6.51 -4.15
CA VAL A 19 27.07 -5.63 -3.06
C VAL A 19 26.01 -5.61 -1.96
N GLY A 20 26.43 -5.83 -0.69
CA GLY A 20 25.59 -5.70 0.50
C GLY A 20 24.52 -6.80 0.68
N GLN A 21 24.64 -7.92 -0.06
CA GLN A 21 23.66 -9.03 -0.03
C GLN A 21 24.34 -10.39 0.23
N GLU A 22 25.43 -10.41 1.02
CA GLU A 22 26.29 -11.60 1.23
C GLU A 22 25.49 -12.81 1.75
N VAL A 23 24.55 -12.58 2.67
CA VAL A 23 23.73 -13.67 3.25
C VAL A 23 22.83 -14.30 2.18
N VAL A 24 22.19 -13.48 1.35
CA VAL A 24 21.32 -13.97 0.26
C VAL A 24 22.15 -14.72 -0.78
N ALA A 25 23.26 -14.13 -1.21
CA ALA A 25 24.20 -14.71 -2.18
C ALA A 25 24.73 -16.07 -1.70
N THR A 26 25.24 -16.15 -0.48
CA THR A 26 25.78 -17.39 0.11
C THR A 26 24.69 -18.47 0.26
N THR A 27 23.49 -18.10 0.69
CA THR A 27 22.41 -19.08 0.85
C THR A 27 21.96 -19.65 -0.49
N LEU A 28 21.83 -18.81 -1.54
CA LEU A 28 21.48 -19.26 -2.88
C LEU A 28 22.56 -20.14 -3.48
N LYS A 29 23.86 -19.78 -3.32
CA LYS A 29 25.00 -20.62 -3.75
C LYS A 29 24.97 -21.97 -3.08
N ASN A 30 24.78 -22.04 -1.78
CA ASN A 30 24.70 -23.28 -1.02
C ASN A 30 23.53 -24.16 -1.49
N ALA A 31 22.36 -23.57 -1.76
CA ALA A 31 21.22 -24.31 -2.30
C ALA A 31 21.53 -24.94 -3.67
N ILE A 32 22.27 -24.23 -4.52
CA ILE A 32 22.69 -24.74 -5.83
C ILE A 32 23.71 -25.89 -5.70
N VAL A 33 24.75 -25.69 -4.88
CA VAL A 33 25.82 -26.68 -4.67
C VAL A 33 25.26 -27.97 -4.04
N ASN A 34 24.30 -27.84 -3.13
CA ASN A 34 23.68 -28.99 -2.45
C ASN A 34 22.49 -29.60 -3.23
N HIS A 35 22.20 -29.11 -4.43
CA HIS A 35 21.04 -29.52 -5.23
C HIS A 35 19.69 -29.41 -4.48
N GLN A 36 19.57 -28.44 -3.57
CA GLN A 36 18.38 -28.16 -2.77
C GLN A 36 17.61 -26.97 -3.35
N ILE A 37 17.19 -27.09 -4.61
CA ILE A 37 16.48 -26.02 -5.31
C ILE A 37 14.98 -26.14 -5.00
N SER A 38 14.42 -25.09 -4.39
CA SER A 38 12.97 -24.98 -4.16
C SER A 38 12.23 -24.65 -5.46
N HIS A 39 10.98 -25.08 -5.56
CA HIS A 39 10.12 -24.77 -6.71
C HIS A 39 9.74 -23.29 -6.81
N ALA A 40 9.81 -22.52 -5.68
CA ALA A 40 9.39 -21.12 -5.69
C ALA A 40 10.12 -20.27 -4.64
N TYR A 41 10.57 -19.11 -5.08
CA TYR A 41 11.31 -18.12 -4.31
C TYR A 41 10.60 -16.78 -4.27
N LEU A 42 10.72 -16.05 -3.16
CA LEU A 42 10.25 -14.68 -3.03
C LEU A 42 11.41 -13.76 -2.62
N PHE A 43 11.81 -12.87 -3.50
CA PHE A 43 12.83 -11.85 -3.26
C PHE A 43 12.13 -10.53 -2.90
N SER A 44 12.22 -10.14 -1.64
CA SER A 44 11.57 -8.93 -1.12
C SER A 44 12.59 -7.92 -0.63
N GLY A 45 12.33 -6.62 -0.82
CA GLY A 45 13.19 -5.55 -0.33
C GLY A 45 13.14 -4.28 -1.17
N PRO A 46 13.84 -3.20 -0.77
CA PRO A 46 13.79 -1.91 -1.45
C PRO A 46 14.16 -1.98 -2.92
N ARG A 47 13.74 -0.95 -3.67
CA ARG A 47 14.08 -0.83 -5.08
C ARG A 47 15.60 -0.71 -5.27
N GLY A 48 16.11 -1.20 -6.38
CA GLY A 48 17.52 -1.03 -6.73
C GLY A 48 18.53 -1.90 -5.97
N THR A 49 18.08 -2.81 -5.07
CA THR A 49 18.94 -3.67 -4.23
C THR A 49 19.42 -4.96 -4.89
N GLY A 50 19.09 -5.19 -6.16
CA GLY A 50 19.59 -6.32 -6.93
C GLY A 50 18.68 -7.54 -7.01
N LYS A 51 17.39 -7.48 -6.59
CA LYS A 51 16.44 -8.62 -6.63
C LYS A 51 16.35 -9.30 -7.99
N THR A 52 16.05 -8.55 -9.03
CA THR A 52 15.95 -9.07 -10.41
C THR A 52 17.29 -9.54 -10.96
N SER A 53 18.40 -8.92 -10.53
CA SER A 53 19.75 -9.38 -10.89
C SER A 53 20.06 -10.72 -10.25
N ALA A 54 19.76 -10.89 -8.96
CA ALA A 54 19.90 -12.16 -8.26
C ALA A 54 19.03 -13.26 -8.88
N ALA A 55 17.79 -12.95 -9.30
CA ALA A 55 16.92 -13.88 -9.99
C ALA A 55 17.55 -14.38 -11.30
N LYS A 56 18.14 -13.48 -12.08
CA LYS A 56 18.84 -13.84 -13.33
C LYS A 56 20.12 -14.63 -13.06
N ILE A 57 20.92 -14.24 -12.07
CA ILE A 57 22.12 -14.98 -11.66
C ILE A 57 21.73 -16.39 -11.21
N PHE A 58 20.68 -16.51 -10.42
CA PHE A 58 20.16 -17.80 -9.95
C PHE A 58 19.71 -18.66 -11.13
N ALA A 59 18.89 -18.11 -12.06
CA ALA A 59 18.45 -18.81 -13.25
C ALA A 59 19.62 -19.30 -14.13
N LYS A 60 20.69 -18.48 -14.25
CA LYS A 60 21.93 -18.89 -14.94
C LYS A 60 22.64 -20.02 -14.19
N ALA A 61 22.80 -19.89 -12.88
CA ALA A 61 23.60 -20.82 -12.09
C ALA A 61 22.98 -22.22 -12.05
N ILE A 62 21.65 -22.37 -11.90
CA ILE A 62 20.97 -23.67 -11.90
C ILE A 62 20.94 -24.35 -13.28
N ASN A 63 21.10 -23.56 -14.35
CA ASN A 63 21.08 -24.04 -15.73
C ASN A 63 22.47 -24.09 -16.38
N CYS A 64 23.52 -23.63 -15.70
CA CYS A 64 24.86 -23.55 -16.25
C CYS A 64 25.57 -24.93 -16.23
N PRO A 65 25.92 -25.51 -17.38
CA PRO A 65 26.63 -26.79 -17.40
C PRO A 65 28.07 -26.69 -16.83
N ASN A 66 28.64 -25.48 -16.79
CA ASN A 66 29.99 -25.22 -16.30
C ASN A 66 29.94 -24.38 -15.00
N GLN A 67 28.95 -24.60 -14.15
CA GLN A 67 28.90 -23.90 -12.88
C GLN A 67 30.01 -24.37 -11.93
N VAL A 68 30.59 -23.45 -11.16
CA VAL A 68 31.58 -23.74 -10.14
C VAL A 68 31.16 -23.06 -8.84
N ASP A 69 31.08 -23.82 -7.75
CA ASP A 69 30.73 -23.34 -6.41
C ASP A 69 29.40 -22.56 -6.38
N GLY A 70 28.42 -22.97 -7.19
CA GLY A 70 27.12 -22.27 -7.27
C GLY A 70 27.13 -21.00 -8.11
N GLU A 71 28.26 -20.64 -8.75
CA GLU A 71 28.39 -19.48 -9.63
C GLU A 71 28.24 -19.85 -11.11
N PRO A 72 27.52 -19.04 -11.90
CA PRO A 72 27.42 -19.27 -13.35
C PRO A 72 28.73 -18.92 -14.04
N CYS A 73 29.09 -19.65 -15.09
CA CYS A 73 30.33 -19.38 -15.84
C CYS A 73 30.28 -18.10 -16.68
N ASN A 74 29.11 -17.60 -17.05
CA ASN A 74 28.84 -16.40 -17.87
C ASN A 74 29.40 -16.43 -19.32
N HIS A 75 29.91 -17.55 -19.81
CA HIS A 75 30.46 -17.67 -21.16
C HIS A 75 29.89 -18.87 -21.94
N CYS A 76 29.12 -19.76 -21.35
CA CYS A 76 28.42 -20.81 -22.07
C CYS A 76 27.18 -20.29 -22.79
N PHE A 77 26.69 -21.07 -23.76
CA PHE A 77 25.51 -20.73 -24.54
C PHE A 77 24.28 -20.36 -23.64
N ILE A 78 24.03 -21.16 -22.62
CA ILE A 78 22.90 -20.95 -21.70
C ILE A 78 23.05 -19.61 -20.95
N CYS A 79 24.22 -19.34 -20.36
CA CYS A 79 24.46 -18.09 -19.63
C CYS A 79 24.33 -16.86 -20.53
N ASP A 80 24.85 -16.93 -21.75
CA ASP A 80 24.79 -15.85 -22.73
C ASP A 80 23.35 -15.63 -23.22
N ALA A 81 22.59 -16.70 -23.51
CA ALA A 81 21.20 -16.63 -23.94
C ALA A 81 20.29 -16.03 -22.85
N ILE A 82 20.48 -16.40 -21.56
CA ILE A 82 19.76 -15.81 -20.44
C ILE A 82 20.11 -14.32 -20.27
N THR A 83 21.37 -13.97 -20.39
CA THR A 83 21.81 -12.55 -20.27
C THR A 83 21.18 -11.69 -21.36
N LYS A 84 21.06 -12.22 -22.58
CA LYS A 84 20.41 -11.56 -23.72
C LYS A 84 18.88 -11.62 -23.68
N GLY A 85 18.28 -12.45 -22.80
CA GLY A 85 16.83 -12.63 -22.70
C GLY A 85 16.20 -13.37 -23.89
N VAL A 86 16.97 -14.27 -24.54
CA VAL A 86 16.52 -15.03 -25.73
C VAL A 86 16.27 -16.51 -25.45
N LEU A 87 16.56 -16.99 -24.23
CA LEU A 87 16.30 -18.39 -23.86
C LEU A 87 14.83 -18.58 -23.49
N GLU A 88 14.11 -19.43 -24.24
CA GLU A 88 12.68 -19.71 -24.05
C GLU A 88 12.36 -20.36 -22.70
N ASP A 89 13.32 -21.07 -22.09
CA ASP A 89 13.16 -21.71 -20.79
C ASP A 89 13.31 -20.76 -19.60
N VAL A 90 13.75 -19.49 -19.82
CA VAL A 90 13.87 -18.47 -18.78
C VAL A 90 13.06 -17.25 -19.18
N ILE A 91 11.87 -17.15 -18.61
CA ILE A 91 10.88 -16.13 -18.95
C ILE A 91 10.89 -15.06 -17.88
N GLU A 92 11.15 -13.82 -18.26
CA GLU A 92 11.06 -12.64 -17.39
C GLU A 92 9.78 -11.89 -17.70
N LEU A 93 8.95 -11.67 -16.69
CA LEU A 93 7.70 -10.92 -16.76
C LEU A 93 7.74 -9.75 -15.77
N ASP A 94 7.41 -8.56 -16.25
CA ASP A 94 7.14 -7.42 -15.39
C ASP A 94 5.63 -7.35 -15.10
N ALA A 95 5.24 -7.59 -13.84
CA ALA A 95 3.84 -7.56 -13.42
C ALA A 95 3.22 -6.16 -13.47
N ALA A 96 4.02 -5.08 -13.56
CA ALA A 96 3.48 -3.73 -13.72
C ALA A 96 2.81 -3.55 -15.11
N SER A 97 3.35 -4.20 -16.14
CA SER A 97 2.82 -4.19 -17.50
C SER A 97 1.93 -5.40 -17.84
N ASN A 98 2.04 -6.50 -17.07
CA ASN A 98 1.35 -7.77 -17.33
C ASN A 98 0.69 -8.28 -16.04
N ASN A 99 -0.37 -7.61 -15.56
CA ASN A 99 -1.00 -7.87 -14.27
C ASN A 99 -2.30 -8.68 -14.36
N GLY A 100 -2.73 -9.04 -15.56
CA GLY A 100 -3.98 -9.72 -15.82
C GLY A 100 -3.99 -11.19 -15.40
N VAL A 101 -5.18 -11.76 -15.37
CA VAL A 101 -5.38 -13.19 -15.03
C VAL A 101 -4.96 -14.08 -16.20
N ASP A 102 -5.14 -13.61 -17.42
CA ASP A 102 -4.94 -14.43 -18.62
C ASP A 102 -3.45 -14.63 -18.92
N GLU A 103 -2.60 -13.63 -18.67
CA GLU A 103 -1.15 -13.76 -18.77
C GLU A 103 -0.62 -14.79 -17.76
N ILE A 104 -1.13 -14.79 -16.55
CA ILE A 104 -0.72 -15.77 -15.54
C ILE A 104 -1.26 -17.17 -15.84
N ARG A 105 -2.45 -17.28 -16.43
CA ARG A 105 -2.96 -18.57 -16.94
C ARG A 105 -2.10 -19.12 -18.06
N GLU A 106 -1.64 -18.29 -18.98
CA GLU A 106 -0.72 -18.68 -20.03
C GLU A 106 0.62 -19.19 -19.47
N ILE A 107 1.17 -18.51 -18.46
CA ILE A 107 2.37 -18.96 -17.73
C ILE A 107 2.13 -20.32 -17.07
N ARG A 108 1.01 -20.48 -16.38
CA ARG A 108 0.61 -21.75 -15.75
C ARG A 108 0.55 -22.88 -16.78
N ASP A 109 -0.13 -22.64 -17.90
CA ASP A 109 -0.30 -23.66 -18.93
C ASP A 109 1.05 -24.01 -19.59
N LYS A 110 1.91 -23.02 -19.83
CA LYS A 110 3.28 -23.22 -20.31
C LYS A 110 4.19 -23.91 -19.28
N SER A 111 3.92 -23.77 -17.98
CA SER A 111 4.72 -24.40 -16.92
C SER A 111 4.50 -25.91 -16.82
N THR A 112 3.46 -26.47 -17.46
CA THR A 112 3.24 -27.91 -17.52
C THR A 112 4.17 -28.63 -18.50
N TYR A 113 4.79 -27.89 -19.42
CA TYR A 113 5.72 -28.45 -20.41
C TYR A 113 7.16 -28.41 -19.89
N ALA A 114 7.91 -29.47 -20.17
CA ALA A 114 9.33 -29.58 -19.82
C ALA A 114 10.16 -28.46 -20.47
N ALA A 115 11.32 -28.17 -19.87
CA ALA A 115 12.32 -27.30 -20.48
C ALA A 115 12.87 -27.92 -21.78
N THR A 116 13.20 -27.09 -22.78
CA THR A 116 13.64 -27.54 -24.11
C THR A 116 15.17 -27.55 -24.24
N GLN A 117 15.85 -26.56 -23.68
CA GLN A 117 17.31 -26.36 -23.81
C GLN A 117 18.02 -26.33 -22.45
N ALA A 118 17.30 -25.93 -21.40
CA ALA A 118 17.83 -25.80 -20.05
C ALA A 118 17.46 -27.01 -19.18
N THR A 119 18.07 -27.14 -18.00
CA THR A 119 17.72 -28.15 -17.00
C THR A 119 16.44 -27.76 -16.25
N TYR A 120 16.32 -26.48 -15.93
CA TYR A 120 15.17 -25.91 -15.22
C TYR A 120 14.50 -24.84 -16.06
N LYS A 121 13.18 -24.88 -16.11
CA LYS A 121 12.36 -23.79 -16.64
C LYS A 121 12.12 -22.76 -15.56
N VAL A 122 12.51 -21.51 -15.78
CA VAL A 122 12.48 -20.47 -14.75
C VAL A 122 11.56 -19.34 -15.16
N TYR A 123 10.62 -19.01 -14.28
CA TYR A 123 9.73 -17.84 -14.41
C TYR A 123 10.14 -16.78 -13.41
N ILE A 124 10.65 -15.66 -13.89
CA ILE A 124 11.00 -14.49 -13.08
C ILE A 124 9.87 -13.48 -13.22
N ILE A 125 9.10 -13.25 -12.14
CA ILE A 125 8.01 -12.28 -12.12
C ILE A 125 8.46 -11.10 -11.25
N ASP A 126 8.79 -9.99 -11.89
CA ASP A 126 9.21 -8.77 -11.20
C ASP A 126 8.00 -7.92 -10.81
N GLU A 127 8.14 -7.14 -9.74
CA GLU A 127 7.09 -6.32 -9.11
C GLU A 127 5.75 -7.07 -8.92
N VAL A 128 5.85 -8.32 -8.46
CA VAL A 128 4.71 -9.25 -8.35
C VAL A 128 3.53 -8.70 -7.54
N HIS A 129 3.74 -7.71 -6.68
CA HIS A 129 2.69 -7.02 -5.92
C HIS A 129 1.71 -6.24 -6.81
N MET A 130 2.04 -6.03 -8.09
CA MET A 130 1.17 -5.37 -9.07
C MET A 130 0.15 -6.33 -9.71
N LEU A 131 0.28 -7.64 -9.48
CA LEU A 131 -0.68 -8.62 -9.98
C LEU A 131 -2.07 -8.42 -9.37
N SER A 132 -3.10 -8.63 -10.18
CA SER A 132 -4.48 -8.64 -9.70
C SER A 132 -4.74 -9.82 -8.74
N THR A 133 -5.77 -9.69 -7.88
CA THR A 133 -6.17 -10.79 -6.97
C THR A 133 -6.52 -12.08 -7.73
N GLY A 134 -7.12 -11.94 -8.91
CA GLY A 134 -7.42 -13.08 -9.79
C GLY A 134 -6.16 -13.75 -10.32
N ALA A 135 -5.11 -12.98 -10.67
CA ALA A 135 -3.82 -13.48 -11.12
C ALA A 135 -3.08 -14.24 -10.00
N PHE A 136 -3.08 -13.72 -8.77
CA PHE A 136 -2.57 -14.45 -7.61
C PHE A 136 -3.28 -15.79 -7.40
N ASN A 137 -4.61 -15.81 -7.49
CA ASN A 137 -5.39 -17.06 -7.35
C ASN A 137 -5.09 -18.07 -8.47
N ALA A 138 -4.84 -17.61 -9.69
CA ALA A 138 -4.44 -18.48 -10.79
C ALA A 138 -3.06 -19.13 -10.56
N LEU A 139 -2.14 -18.41 -9.87
CA LEU A 139 -0.80 -18.90 -9.56
C LEU A 139 -0.80 -19.92 -8.41
N LEU A 140 -1.77 -19.86 -7.49
CA LEU A 140 -1.83 -20.73 -6.30
C LEU A 140 -1.72 -22.21 -6.65
N LYS A 141 -2.49 -22.68 -7.65
CA LYS A 141 -2.49 -24.10 -8.04
C LYS A 141 -1.11 -24.59 -8.47
N THR A 142 -0.39 -23.78 -9.24
CA THR A 142 0.97 -24.10 -9.72
C THR A 142 2.00 -24.10 -8.57
N LEU A 143 1.79 -23.26 -7.56
CA LEU A 143 2.66 -23.20 -6.38
C LEU A 143 2.35 -24.34 -5.37
N GLU A 144 1.13 -24.89 -5.37
CA GLU A 144 0.72 -26.03 -4.54
C GLU A 144 1.14 -27.36 -5.13
N GLU A 145 1.02 -27.50 -6.45
CA GLU A 145 1.34 -28.71 -7.21
C GLU A 145 2.42 -28.37 -8.25
N PRO A 146 3.68 -28.17 -7.80
CA PRO A 146 4.74 -27.74 -8.71
C PRO A 146 5.12 -28.84 -9.71
N THR A 147 5.32 -28.43 -10.97
CA THR A 147 5.86 -29.32 -12.01
C THR A 147 7.34 -29.54 -11.76
N GLU A 148 7.85 -30.72 -12.02
CA GLU A 148 9.27 -31.05 -11.90
C GLU A 148 10.12 -30.13 -12.80
N ASN A 149 11.24 -29.68 -12.28
CA ASN A 149 12.20 -28.79 -12.96
C ASN A 149 11.62 -27.43 -13.39
N VAL A 150 10.54 -26.96 -12.76
CA VAL A 150 10.01 -25.61 -12.92
C VAL A 150 10.26 -24.80 -11.66
N VAL A 151 10.83 -23.60 -11.82
CA VAL A 151 11.17 -22.72 -10.71
C VAL A 151 10.56 -21.34 -10.92
N PHE A 152 9.83 -20.86 -9.91
CA PHE A 152 9.29 -19.49 -9.87
C PHE A 152 10.16 -18.61 -9.00
N VAL A 153 10.56 -17.44 -9.50
CA VAL A 153 11.26 -16.40 -8.73
C VAL A 153 10.41 -15.13 -8.77
N LEU A 154 9.74 -14.85 -7.66
CA LEU A 154 8.89 -13.67 -7.51
C LEU A 154 9.70 -12.56 -6.86
N ALA A 155 9.74 -11.36 -7.45
CA ALA A 155 10.41 -10.21 -6.87
C ALA A 155 9.40 -9.11 -6.51
N THR A 156 9.58 -8.45 -5.37
CA THR A 156 8.68 -7.37 -4.92
C THR A 156 9.41 -6.31 -4.11
N THR A 157 8.98 -5.08 -4.25
CA THR A 157 9.33 -3.97 -3.35
C THR A 157 8.37 -3.84 -2.17
N GLU A 158 7.14 -4.38 -2.28
CA GLU A 158 6.08 -4.23 -1.30
C GLU A 158 5.53 -5.58 -0.83
N LEU A 159 6.22 -6.17 0.15
CA LEU A 159 5.86 -7.48 0.70
C LEU A 159 4.44 -7.52 1.29
N GLN A 160 4.00 -6.43 1.91
CA GLN A 160 2.69 -6.30 2.56
C GLN A 160 1.50 -6.41 1.61
N LYS A 161 1.71 -6.21 0.31
CA LYS A 161 0.67 -6.36 -0.72
C LYS A 161 0.52 -7.80 -1.24
N ILE A 162 1.44 -8.70 -0.87
CA ILE A 162 1.38 -10.09 -1.30
C ILE A 162 0.46 -10.89 -0.37
N PRO A 163 -0.50 -11.66 -0.89
CA PRO A 163 -1.37 -12.50 -0.08
C PRO A 163 -0.59 -13.52 0.76
N ALA A 164 -0.98 -13.69 2.03
CA ALA A 164 -0.33 -14.64 2.94
C ALA A 164 -0.37 -16.08 2.42
N THR A 165 -1.41 -16.45 1.65
CA THR A 165 -1.56 -17.75 0.98
C THR A 165 -0.46 -18.03 -0.04
N ILE A 166 0.03 -17.01 -0.73
CA ILE A 166 1.18 -17.08 -1.65
C ILE A 166 2.46 -17.18 -0.84
N ILE A 167 2.66 -16.26 0.14
CA ILE A 167 3.90 -16.18 0.94
C ILE A 167 4.22 -17.51 1.63
N SER A 168 3.20 -18.23 2.13
CA SER A 168 3.38 -19.50 2.85
C SER A 168 3.95 -20.65 1.99
N ARG A 169 3.96 -20.51 0.66
CA ARG A 169 4.43 -21.51 -0.31
C ARG A 169 5.78 -21.18 -0.94
N LEU A 170 6.36 -20.03 -0.53
CA LEU A 170 7.59 -19.49 -1.13
C LEU A 170 8.75 -19.51 -0.13
N GLN A 171 9.94 -19.85 -0.61
CA GLN A 171 11.16 -19.62 0.16
C GLN A 171 11.53 -18.14 0.08
N ARG A 172 11.53 -17.44 1.24
CA ARG A 172 11.69 -15.99 1.30
C ARG A 172 13.15 -15.58 1.48
N PHE A 173 13.56 -14.57 0.69
CA PHE A 173 14.83 -13.88 0.80
C PHE A 173 14.60 -12.37 0.93
N ALA A 174 15.09 -11.79 2.03
CA ALA A 174 14.97 -10.37 2.30
C ALA A 174 16.25 -9.64 1.87
N PHE A 175 16.14 -8.83 0.84
CA PHE A 175 17.20 -7.92 0.38
C PHE A 175 17.17 -6.67 1.24
N LYS A 176 18.33 -6.30 1.76
CA LYS A 176 18.48 -5.10 2.59
C LYS A 176 18.86 -3.90 1.72
N ALA A 177 18.54 -2.70 2.20
CA ALA A 177 19.14 -1.49 1.64
C ALA A 177 20.65 -1.57 1.77
N ILE A 178 21.36 -1.22 0.69
CA ILE A 178 22.82 -1.25 0.65
C ILE A 178 23.35 -0.05 1.45
N THR A 179 24.39 -0.24 2.23
CA THR A 179 24.95 0.85 3.03
C THR A 179 25.58 1.93 2.13
N THR A 180 25.55 3.17 2.59
CA THR A 180 26.20 4.28 1.85
C THR A 180 27.71 4.04 1.64
N ALA A 181 28.35 3.35 2.58
CA ALA A 181 29.77 2.99 2.48
C ALA A 181 30.00 1.97 1.35
N ASP A 182 29.17 0.93 1.26
CA ASP A 182 29.28 -0.09 0.22
C ASP A 182 28.97 0.49 -1.17
N ILE A 183 27.95 1.33 -1.28
CA ILE A 183 27.64 2.05 -2.52
C ILE A 183 28.84 2.89 -2.94
N LYS A 184 29.39 3.72 -2.04
CA LYS A 184 30.56 4.57 -2.31
C LYS A 184 31.75 3.77 -2.81
N ASN A 185 32.07 2.67 -2.12
CA ASN A 185 33.19 1.78 -2.49
C ASN A 185 33.00 1.17 -3.89
N HIS A 186 31.77 0.72 -4.17
CA HIS A 186 31.47 0.15 -5.49
C HIS A 186 31.55 1.20 -6.62
N LEU A 187 31.01 2.41 -6.41
CA LEU A 187 31.11 3.51 -7.35
C LEU A 187 32.59 3.91 -7.59
N ALA A 188 33.43 3.96 -6.54
CA ALA A 188 34.85 4.24 -6.65
C ALA A 188 35.56 3.18 -7.49
N THR A 189 35.25 1.89 -7.29
CA THR A 189 35.78 0.79 -8.08
C THR A 189 35.45 0.95 -9.58
N ILE A 190 34.19 1.26 -9.88
CA ILE A 190 33.71 1.48 -11.25
C ILE A 190 34.46 2.66 -11.91
N LEU A 191 34.54 3.81 -11.22
CA LEU A 191 35.24 4.98 -11.75
C LEU A 191 36.75 4.73 -11.99
N THR A 192 37.36 3.92 -11.13
CA THR A 192 38.75 3.50 -11.30
C THR A 192 38.90 2.61 -12.54
N GLN A 193 37.97 1.67 -12.77
CA GLN A 193 37.96 0.82 -13.98
C GLN A 193 37.73 1.62 -15.27
N GLU A 194 36.88 2.67 -15.19
CA GLU A 194 36.64 3.59 -16.32
C GLU A 194 37.76 4.65 -16.50
N ALA A 195 38.78 4.66 -15.63
CA ALA A 195 39.86 5.65 -15.61
C ALA A 195 39.37 7.11 -15.49
N ILE A 196 38.26 7.34 -14.75
CA ILE A 196 37.67 8.66 -14.52
C ILE A 196 38.12 9.18 -13.15
N ALA A 197 38.71 10.39 -13.13
CA ALA A 197 39.05 11.06 -11.88
C ALA A 197 37.82 11.56 -11.15
N PHE A 198 37.79 11.43 -9.81
CA PHE A 198 36.64 11.82 -8.99
C PHE A 198 37.05 12.43 -7.64
N GLU A 199 36.14 13.16 -7.04
CA GLU A 199 36.22 13.63 -5.66
C GLU A 199 35.43 12.70 -4.74
N ALA A 200 35.97 12.35 -3.58
CA ALA A 200 35.32 11.45 -2.63
C ALA A 200 33.98 12.01 -2.13
N SER A 201 33.88 13.35 -1.98
CA SER A 201 32.65 14.04 -1.59
C SER A 201 31.53 13.91 -2.64
N ALA A 202 31.86 13.84 -3.93
CA ALA A 202 30.87 13.58 -4.98
C ALA A 202 30.20 12.22 -4.82
N LEU A 203 30.99 11.20 -4.48
CA LEU A 203 30.46 9.85 -4.23
C LEU A 203 29.61 9.78 -2.95
N ASP A 204 29.97 10.56 -1.93
CA ASP A 204 29.16 10.65 -0.71
C ASP A 204 27.77 11.24 -0.97
N VAL A 205 27.69 12.27 -1.83
CA VAL A 205 26.43 12.88 -2.24
C VAL A 205 25.57 11.87 -3.02
N ILE A 206 26.15 11.18 -4.02
CA ILE A 206 25.43 10.20 -4.83
C ILE A 206 24.96 9.02 -3.97
N ALA A 207 25.83 8.46 -3.11
CA ALA A 207 25.51 7.32 -2.27
C ALA A 207 24.39 7.61 -1.26
N LYS A 208 24.38 8.82 -0.67
CA LYS A 208 23.27 9.27 0.21
C LYS A 208 21.97 9.42 -0.57
N SER A 209 22.01 10.02 -1.75
CA SER A 209 20.81 10.27 -2.56
C SER A 209 20.21 9.00 -3.18
N ALA A 210 20.97 7.92 -3.26
CA ALA A 210 20.53 6.64 -3.78
C ALA A 210 19.68 5.81 -2.80
N GLU A 211 19.59 6.22 -1.52
CA GLU A 211 18.73 5.61 -0.49
C GLU A 211 18.85 4.09 -0.39
N GLY A 212 20.07 3.57 -0.59
CA GLY A 212 20.38 2.14 -0.53
C GLY A 212 20.12 1.35 -1.81
N GLY A 213 19.78 2.01 -2.93
CA GLY A 213 19.59 1.40 -4.25
C GLY A 213 20.83 1.53 -5.15
N MET A 214 21.53 0.43 -5.47
CA MET A 214 22.68 0.46 -6.37
C MET A 214 22.30 0.90 -7.79
N ARG A 215 21.14 0.50 -8.29
CA ARG A 215 20.66 0.92 -9.62
C ARG A 215 20.47 2.44 -9.69
N ASP A 216 19.91 3.02 -8.64
CA ASP A 216 19.65 4.45 -8.56
C ASP A 216 20.99 5.22 -8.39
N ALA A 217 21.93 4.69 -7.59
CA ALA A 217 23.28 5.23 -7.46
C ALA A 217 24.03 5.27 -8.81
N LEU A 218 23.99 4.18 -9.57
CA LEU A 218 24.63 4.11 -10.90
C LEU A 218 23.95 5.03 -11.92
N SER A 219 22.63 5.20 -11.84
CA SER A 219 21.91 6.13 -12.70
C SER A 219 22.25 7.59 -12.40
N LEU A 220 22.36 7.97 -11.11
CA LEU A 220 22.82 9.29 -10.67
C LEU A 220 24.28 9.54 -11.06
N LEU A 221 25.14 8.53 -10.91
CA LEU A 221 26.55 8.62 -11.34
C LEU A 221 26.63 8.88 -12.84
N ASP A 222 25.90 8.16 -13.65
CA ASP A 222 25.86 8.29 -15.11
C ASP A 222 25.42 9.69 -15.55
N GLN A 223 24.38 10.22 -14.91
CA GLN A 223 23.94 11.61 -15.11
C GLN A 223 25.02 12.61 -14.70
N ALA A 224 25.65 12.44 -13.52
CA ALA A 224 26.69 13.35 -13.05
C ALA A 224 27.93 13.35 -13.98
N LEU A 225 28.30 12.19 -14.52
CA LEU A 225 29.38 12.09 -15.51
C LEU A 225 29.06 12.79 -16.82
N SER A 226 27.78 12.82 -17.21
CA SER A 226 27.34 13.55 -18.41
C SER A 226 27.53 15.07 -18.29
N PHE A 227 27.54 15.63 -17.06
CA PHE A 227 27.81 17.03 -16.78
C PHE A 227 29.30 17.32 -16.55
N SER A 228 30.09 16.31 -16.12
CA SER A 228 31.47 16.49 -15.73
C SER A 228 32.37 16.62 -16.95
N GLN A 229 33.34 17.54 -16.91
CA GLN A 229 34.36 17.71 -17.93
C GLN A 229 35.63 16.91 -17.56
N GLY A 230 35.52 15.56 -17.55
CA GLY A 230 36.67 14.68 -17.34
C GLY A 230 37.01 14.35 -15.88
N LYS A 231 36.50 15.12 -14.90
CA LYS A 231 36.65 14.82 -13.46
C LYS A 231 35.30 15.03 -12.78
N LEU A 232 34.80 14.01 -12.08
CA LEU A 232 33.60 14.11 -11.28
C LEU A 232 33.85 14.97 -10.02
N LYS A 233 33.19 16.11 -9.92
CA LYS A 233 33.27 17.03 -8.78
C LYS A 233 31.99 16.95 -7.93
N GLU A 234 32.11 17.37 -6.66
CA GLU A 234 30.97 17.45 -5.76
C GLU A 234 29.82 18.29 -6.34
N LYS A 235 30.15 19.43 -6.98
CA LYS A 235 29.15 20.31 -7.61
C LYS A 235 28.31 19.59 -8.67
N ASP A 236 28.91 18.71 -9.45
CA ASP A 236 28.21 17.94 -10.50
C ASP A 236 27.22 16.95 -9.86
N ALA A 237 27.63 16.30 -8.76
CA ALA A 237 26.76 15.40 -7.99
C ALA A 237 25.59 16.14 -7.34
N LEU A 238 25.83 17.31 -6.71
CA LEU A 238 24.79 18.15 -6.10
C LEU A 238 23.80 18.71 -7.13
N LEU A 239 24.26 18.98 -8.34
CA LEU A 239 23.40 19.44 -9.42
C LEU A 239 22.41 18.34 -9.84
N VAL A 240 22.92 17.14 -10.07
CA VAL A 240 22.12 15.99 -10.58
C VAL A 240 21.18 15.43 -9.52
N THR A 241 21.63 15.32 -8.28
CA THR A 241 20.80 14.82 -7.18
C THR A 241 19.77 15.82 -6.70
N GLY A 242 19.90 17.11 -7.08
CA GLY A 242 19.11 18.20 -6.52
C GLY A 242 19.39 18.45 -5.03
N SER A 243 20.36 17.75 -4.45
CA SER A 243 20.76 17.90 -3.05
C SER A 243 21.36 19.29 -2.79
N ILE A 244 21.31 19.70 -1.53
CA ILE A 244 21.78 21.02 -1.14
C ILE A 244 23.20 20.91 -0.56
N ALA A 245 24.07 21.83 -0.95
CA ALA A 245 25.40 21.90 -0.39
C ALA A 245 25.36 22.06 1.13
N SER A 246 26.16 21.29 1.85
CA SER A 246 26.23 21.34 3.31
C SER A 246 26.50 22.76 3.83
N ALA A 247 27.28 23.55 3.11
CA ALA A 247 27.55 24.94 3.46
C ALA A 247 26.28 25.82 3.44
N ALA A 248 25.39 25.63 2.45
CA ALA A 248 24.14 26.39 2.36
C ALA A 248 23.17 26.00 3.49
N LEU A 249 23.06 24.69 3.82
CA LEU A 249 22.30 24.22 4.98
C LEU A 249 22.86 24.78 6.29
N THR A 250 24.18 24.82 6.44
CA THR A 250 24.83 25.39 7.62
C THR A 250 24.51 26.88 7.76
N THR A 251 24.54 27.64 6.67
CA THR A 251 24.19 29.08 6.69
C THR A 251 22.72 29.26 7.08
N TYR A 252 21.81 28.49 6.49
CA TYR A 252 20.39 28.55 6.81
C TYR A 252 20.11 28.19 8.29
N VAL A 253 20.67 27.08 8.77
CA VAL A 253 20.46 26.62 10.17
C VAL A 253 21.11 27.58 11.16
N LYS A 254 22.24 28.22 10.81
CA LYS A 254 22.85 29.27 11.65
C LYS A 254 21.93 30.47 11.81
N ALA A 255 21.30 30.94 10.74
CA ALA A 255 20.31 32.01 10.81
C ALA A 255 19.11 31.62 11.69
N LEU A 256 18.61 30.38 11.59
CA LEU A 256 17.56 29.86 12.50
C LEU A 256 18.03 29.85 13.96
N ALA A 257 19.26 29.39 14.22
CA ALA A 257 19.81 29.34 15.58
C ALA A 257 20.03 30.76 16.16
N GLU A 258 20.18 31.78 15.35
CA GLU A 258 20.28 33.19 15.75
C GLU A 258 18.91 33.88 15.85
N ASN A 259 17.80 33.16 15.54
CA ASN A 259 16.43 33.69 15.43
C ASN A 259 16.32 34.82 14.39
N ASP A 260 17.18 34.81 13.37
CA ASP A 260 17.14 35.76 12.26
C ASP A 260 16.28 35.18 11.11
N GLU A 261 14.99 35.44 11.21
CA GLU A 261 13.99 35.03 10.22
C GLU A 261 14.30 35.60 8.82
N SER A 262 14.73 36.85 8.75
CA SER A 262 15.01 37.53 7.48
C SER A 262 16.17 36.88 6.73
N SER A 263 17.27 36.57 7.43
CA SER A 263 18.43 35.90 6.84
C SER A 263 18.10 34.45 6.45
N ALA A 264 17.28 33.74 7.26
CA ALA A 264 16.84 32.39 6.94
C ALA A 264 15.96 32.36 5.68
N LEU A 265 14.97 33.25 5.56
CA LEU A 265 14.14 33.40 4.37
C LEU A 265 14.97 33.78 3.13
N THR A 266 15.94 34.70 3.28
CA THR A 266 16.83 35.09 2.18
C THR A 266 17.67 33.92 1.69
N ALA A 267 18.18 33.07 2.60
CA ALA A 267 18.92 31.87 2.24
C ALA A 267 18.02 30.86 1.52
N LEU A 268 16.76 30.70 1.97
CA LEU A 268 15.77 29.85 1.30
C LEU A 268 15.40 30.35 -0.10
N ASP A 269 15.22 31.69 -0.25
CA ASP A 269 14.94 32.33 -1.54
C ASP A 269 16.07 32.10 -2.54
N GLN A 270 17.31 32.20 -2.09
CA GLN A 270 18.48 31.94 -2.93
C GLN A 270 18.47 30.48 -3.44
N LEU A 271 18.20 29.49 -2.56
CA LEU A 271 18.10 28.10 -2.94
C LEU A 271 16.96 27.86 -3.94
N PHE A 272 15.83 28.52 -3.75
CA PHE A 272 14.70 28.44 -4.68
C PHE A 272 15.02 29.02 -6.05
N LEU A 273 15.70 30.19 -6.10
CA LEU A 273 16.16 30.83 -7.35
C LEU A 273 17.21 29.98 -8.08
N GLU A 274 18.04 29.20 -7.35
CA GLU A 274 18.94 28.20 -7.91
C GLU A 274 18.22 26.96 -8.47
N GLY A 275 16.89 26.93 -8.41
CA GLY A 275 16.07 25.82 -8.92
C GLY A 275 16.03 24.59 -8.02
N LYS A 276 16.39 24.72 -6.73
CA LYS A 276 16.32 23.61 -5.78
C LYS A 276 14.87 23.26 -5.42
N ASN A 277 14.58 21.97 -5.34
CA ASN A 277 13.25 21.47 -4.96
C ASN A 277 13.04 21.58 -3.45
N MET A 278 11.95 22.22 -3.02
CA MET A 278 11.66 22.48 -1.61
C MET A 278 11.37 21.21 -0.82
N LEU A 279 10.84 20.16 -1.47
CA LEU A 279 10.68 18.85 -0.85
C LEU A 279 12.05 18.27 -0.49
N ARG A 280 12.98 18.27 -1.45
CA ARG A 280 14.35 17.78 -1.24
C ARG A 280 15.10 18.61 -0.21
N PHE A 281 14.92 19.95 -0.23
CA PHE A 281 15.45 20.84 0.81
C PHE A 281 15.03 20.38 2.20
N THR A 282 13.73 20.11 2.40
CA THR A 282 13.20 19.70 3.70
C THR A 282 13.74 18.33 4.13
N GLU A 283 13.92 17.39 3.20
CA GLU A 283 14.52 16.07 3.47
C GLU A 283 16.01 16.19 3.86
N ASP A 284 16.78 17.00 3.15
CA ASP A 284 18.19 17.27 3.47
C ASP A 284 18.31 18.02 4.81
N LEU A 285 17.41 18.96 5.11
CA LEU A 285 17.33 19.68 6.38
C LEU A 285 17.04 18.74 7.56
N LEU A 286 16.10 17.83 7.42
CA LEU A 286 15.82 16.80 8.43
C LEU A 286 17.05 15.93 8.70
N SER A 287 17.75 15.53 7.65
CA SER A 287 18.99 14.77 7.78
C SER A 287 20.08 15.57 8.51
N TYR A 288 20.17 16.86 8.23
CA TYR A 288 21.10 17.78 8.90
C TYR A 288 20.76 17.93 10.39
N PHE A 289 19.48 18.13 10.74
CA PHE A 289 19.02 18.21 12.14
C PHE A 289 19.29 16.92 12.90
N ARG A 290 19.09 15.74 12.30
CA ARG A 290 19.45 14.46 12.90
C ARG A 290 20.95 14.40 13.21
N ASP A 291 21.79 14.81 12.28
CA ASP A 291 23.25 14.77 12.46
C ASP A 291 23.71 15.80 13.53
N MET A 292 23.00 16.92 13.66
CA MET A 292 23.19 17.87 14.77
C MET A 292 22.77 17.24 16.11
N LEU A 293 21.61 16.58 16.17
CA LEU A 293 21.08 15.97 17.39
C LEU A 293 22.05 14.95 17.98
N LEU A 294 22.78 14.20 17.15
CA LEU A 294 23.78 13.23 17.59
C LEU A 294 25.01 13.88 18.26
N LYS A 295 25.24 15.16 18.00
CA LYS A 295 26.40 15.93 18.51
C LYS A 295 26.01 16.96 19.57
N ALA A 296 24.70 17.22 19.74
CA ALA A 296 24.17 18.29 20.57
C ALA A 296 24.17 17.93 22.07
N ASP A 297 24.39 18.93 22.90
CA ASP A 297 24.23 18.87 24.33
C ASP A 297 22.74 18.85 24.75
N GLU A 298 22.43 18.49 26.02
CA GLU A 298 21.05 18.33 26.51
C GLU A 298 20.17 19.58 26.28
N ASN A 299 20.72 20.77 26.43
CA ASN A 299 19.98 22.02 26.26
C ASN A 299 19.61 22.31 24.78
N GLU A 300 20.49 21.94 23.85
CA GLU A 300 20.27 22.13 22.41
C GLU A 300 19.30 21.10 21.85
N ARG A 301 19.24 19.89 22.45
CA ARG A 301 18.39 18.79 21.97
C ARG A 301 16.92 19.17 21.92
N THR A 302 16.42 19.88 22.92
CA THR A 302 15.00 20.29 22.98
C THR A 302 14.61 21.18 21.79
N GLN A 303 15.48 22.14 21.43
CA GLN A 303 15.27 23.00 20.27
C GLN A 303 15.32 22.19 18.96
N ILE A 304 16.31 21.31 18.82
CA ILE A 304 16.47 20.48 17.62
C ILE A 304 15.27 19.51 17.45
N PHE A 305 14.75 18.93 18.54
CA PHE A 305 13.53 18.11 18.47
C PHE A 305 12.33 18.92 17.96
N SER A 306 12.13 20.14 18.48
CA SER A 306 11.07 21.02 17.98
C SER A 306 11.24 21.36 16.50
N TRP A 307 12.47 21.60 16.05
CA TRP A 307 12.77 21.83 14.63
C TRP A 307 12.46 20.60 13.77
N ILE A 308 12.79 19.39 14.24
CA ILE A 308 12.49 18.14 13.55
C ILE A 308 10.98 17.95 13.40
N ASP A 309 10.21 18.17 14.46
CA ASP A 309 8.75 18.02 14.43
C ASP A 309 8.10 18.99 13.44
N ILE A 310 8.52 20.28 13.46
CA ILE A 310 8.05 21.29 12.51
C ILE A 310 8.40 20.89 11.07
N ALA A 311 9.63 20.41 10.84
CA ALA A 311 10.07 20.01 9.50
C ALA A 311 9.35 18.76 8.99
N ILE A 312 9.02 17.78 9.86
CA ILE A 312 8.22 16.59 9.51
C ILE A 312 6.80 17.00 9.08
N ASP A 313 6.17 17.91 9.82
CA ASP A 313 4.82 18.38 9.47
C ASP A 313 4.83 19.23 8.18
N ALA A 314 5.86 20.04 8.00
CA ALA A 314 6.06 20.79 6.76
C ALA A 314 6.29 19.86 5.56
N LEU A 315 7.02 18.76 5.73
CA LEU A 315 7.25 17.76 4.67
C LEU A 315 5.93 17.16 4.17
N LYS A 316 4.99 16.86 5.06
CA LYS A 316 3.64 16.35 4.69
C LYS A 316 2.88 17.40 3.87
N ASN A 317 2.93 18.67 4.32
CA ASN A 317 2.25 19.78 3.66
C ASN A 317 2.85 20.08 2.28
N ILE A 318 4.19 20.07 2.15
CA ILE A 318 4.91 20.29 0.89
C ILE A 318 4.57 19.20 -0.13
N ARG A 319 4.46 17.93 0.29
CA ARG A 319 4.10 16.81 -0.59
C ARG A 319 2.70 16.93 -1.18
N SER A 320 1.75 17.49 -0.43
CA SER A 320 0.36 17.65 -0.86
C SER A 320 0.05 19.00 -1.50
N SER A 321 0.96 19.99 -1.39
CA SER A 321 0.74 21.36 -1.87
C SER A 321 1.26 21.55 -3.29
N THR A 322 0.50 22.30 -4.09
CA THR A 322 0.96 22.83 -5.38
C THR A 322 1.91 24.04 -5.22
N GLN A 323 1.89 24.71 -4.06
CA GLN A 323 2.70 25.90 -3.75
C GLN A 323 3.79 25.55 -2.73
N THR A 324 4.75 24.74 -3.16
CA THR A 324 5.82 24.19 -2.31
C THR A 324 6.70 25.27 -1.68
N LYS A 325 6.89 26.41 -2.36
CA LYS A 325 7.67 27.56 -1.86
C LYS A 325 7.01 28.19 -0.63
N ILE A 326 5.72 28.51 -0.70
CA ILE A 326 4.99 29.10 0.43
C ILE A 326 4.97 28.16 1.64
N ALA A 327 4.82 26.86 1.42
CA ALA A 327 4.87 25.89 2.51
C ALA A 327 6.26 25.85 3.18
N ALA A 328 7.34 26.02 2.40
CA ALA A 328 8.71 26.12 2.93
C ALA A 328 8.97 27.45 3.65
N ASP A 329 8.39 28.58 3.20
CA ASP A 329 8.47 29.86 3.89
C ASP A 329 7.79 29.78 5.27
N VAL A 330 6.58 29.21 5.33
CA VAL A 330 5.86 29.00 6.61
C VAL A 330 6.64 28.08 7.54
N MET A 331 7.28 27.05 7.02
CA MET A 331 8.17 26.18 7.79
C MET A 331 9.33 27.01 8.38
N THR A 332 9.99 27.84 7.58
CA THR A 332 11.11 28.66 7.99
C THR A 332 10.72 29.63 9.11
N MET A 333 9.58 30.31 8.98
CA MET A 333 9.05 31.19 10.03
C MET A 333 8.83 30.42 11.34
N ARG A 334 8.18 29.26 11.30
CA ARG A 334 7.95 28.42 12.47
C ARG A 334 9.25 27.91 13.11
N LEU A 335 10.25 27.58 12.30
CA LEU A 335 11.56 27.13 12.79
C LEU A 335 12.31 28.28 13.49
N ALA A 336 12.21 29.52 12.99
CA ALA A 336 12.83 30.71 13.58
C ALA A 336 12.14 31.16 14.89
N GLU A 337 10.85 30.85 15.08
CA GLU A 337 10.09 31.16 16.31
C GLU A 337 10.44 30.21 17.49
N VAL A 338 11.15 29.12 17.26
CA VAL A 338 11.50 28.15 18.34
C VAL A 338 12.51 28.82 19.29
N PRO A 339 12.17 29.02 20.58
CA PRO A 339 13.05 29.71 21.52
C PRO A 339 14.32 28.89 21.83
N LYS A 340 15.45 29.56 21.97
CA LYS A 340 16.64 28.92 22.57
C LYS A 340 16.34 28.55 24.01
N GLY A 341 16.71 27.37 24.41
CA GLY A 341 16.33 26.70 25.65
C GLY A 341 16.77 27.36 26.97
N ASP A 342 16.38 28.62 27.21
CA ASP A 342 16.61 29.28 28.49
C ASP A 342 15.36 29.93 29.10
N ASN A 343 14.18 29.84 28.44
CA ASN A 343 12.94 30.40 28.98
C ASN A 343 11.84 29.34 29.20
N SER A 344 12.18 28.21 29.79
CA SER A 344 11.20 27.17 30.16
C SER A 344 10.58 27.34 31.55
N SER A 345 10.86 28.46 32.27
CA SER A 345 10.32 28.62 33.63
C SER A 345 8.82 28.95 33.66
N GLU A 346 8.27 29.65 32.68
CA GLU A 346 6.82 29.98 32.68
C GLU A 346 5.93 28.89 32.03
N LYS A 347 6.43 28.19 30.99
CA LYS A 347 5.70 27.06 30.41
C LYS A 347 5.85 25.74 31.19
N SER A 348 6.88 25.63 32.06
CA SER A 348 7.12 24.49 32.94
C SER A 348 6.07 24.37 34.03
N GLU A 349 5.54 25.46 34.58
CA GLU A 349 4.51 25.42 35.62
C GLU A 349 3.16 24.96 35.04
N ASP A 350 2.77 25.45 33.88
CA ASP A 350 1.54 25.02 33.19
C ASP A 350 1.63 23.57 32.71
N TYR A 351 2.79 23.14 32.22
CA TYR A 351 3.01 21.75 31.83
C TYR A 351 3.08 20.79 33.00
N GLN A 352 3.67 21.21 34.13
CA GLN A 352 3.68 20.45 35.38
C GLN A 352 2.28 20.38 35.99
N ALA A 353 1.52 21.48 35.97
CA ALA A 353 0.13 21.52 36.41
C ALA A 353 -0.76 20.62 35.56
N LEU A 354 -0.61 20.64 34.22
CA LEU A 354 -1.34 19.79 33.29
C LEU A 354 -0.94 18.31 33.44
N SER A 355 0.34 18.02 33.60
CA SER A 355 0.87 16.66 33.84
C SER A 355 0.40 16.11 35.19
N ALA A 356 0.36 16.94 36.24
CA ALA A 356 -0.19 16.57 37.54
C ALA A 356 -1.70 16.31 37.47
N ALA A 357 -2.43 17.18 36.76
CA ALA A 357 -3.88 17.00 36.54
C ALA A 357 -4.18 15.73 35.73
N PHE A 358 -3.38 15.41 34.69
CA PHE A 358 -3.50 14.19 33.91
C PHE A 358 -3.16 12.93 34.75
N SER A 359 -2.13 12.99 35.59
CA SER A 359 -1.78 11.92 36.54
C SER A 359 -2.91 11.67 37.55
N ASP A 360 -3.54 12.74 38.05
CA ASP A 360 -4.63 12.66 39.01
C ASP A 360 -5.93 12.13 38.37
N LEU A 361 -6.21 12.54 37.14
CA LEU A 361 -7.29 11.99 36.34
C LEU A 361 -7.11 10.50 36.06
N ASN A 362 -5.89 10.08 35.73
CA ASN A 362 -5.55 8.67 35.48
C ASN A 362 -5.67 7.82 36.76
N LYS A 363 -5.30 8.36 37.94
CA LYS A 363 -5.51 7.71 39.25
C LYS A 363 -7.01 7.55 39.55
N LYS A 364 -7.82 8.58 39.31
CA LYS A 364 -9.27 8.54 39.47
C LYS A 364 -9.93 7.54 38.52
N TYR A 365 -9.48 7.48 37.27
CA TYR A 365 -9.93 6.49 36.30
C TYR A 365 -9.62 5.05 36.72
N LEU A 366 -8.39 4.80 37.21
CA LEU A 366 -8.00 3.49 37.70
C LEU A 366 -8.79 3.08 38.96
N ALA A 367 -9.03 4.01 39.90
CA ALA A 367 -9.84 3.77 41.09
C ALA A 367 -11.29 3.43 40.71
N LEU A 368 -11.91 4.20 39.81
CA LEU A 368 -13.27 3.97 39.32
C LEU A 368 -13.37 2.63 38.57
N SER A 369 -12.36 2.26 37.80
CA SER A 369 -12.28 0.97 37.11
C SER A 369 -12.16 -0.21 38.08
N GLN A 370 -11.46 -0.02 39.20
CA GLN A 370 -11.35 -1.02 40.28
C GLN A 370 -12.67 -1.15 41.03
N GLU A 371 -13.35 -0.04 41.38
CA GLU A 371 -14.68 -0.05 41.98
C GLU A 371 -15.73 -0.72 41.09
N MET A 372 -15.72 -0.43 39.79
CA MET A 372 -16.57 -1.12 38.81
C MET A 372 -16.31 -2.63 38.77
N THR A 373 -15.06 -3.05 38.90
CA THR A 373 -14.70 -4.47 38.90
C THR A 373 -15.12 -5.14 40.22
N GLN A 374 -15.06 -4.41 41.30
CA GLN A 374 -15.47 -4.88 42.64
C GLN A 374 -16.98 -4.99 42.75
N LEU A 375 -17.73 -3.98 42.28
CA LEU A 375 -19.21 -4.01 42.16
C LEU A 375 -19.69 -5.14 41.24
N LYS A 376 -19.00 -5.41 40.14
CA LYS A 376 -19.28 -6.58 39.29
C LYS A 376 -19.07 -7.91 40.02
N LYS A 377 -18.07 -8.01 40.88
CA LYS A 377 -17.84 -9.22 41.71
C LYS A 377 -18.91 -9.37 42.81
N GLU A 378 -19.32 -8.29 43.44
CA GLU A 378 -20.37 -8.29 44.47
C GLU A 378 -21.75 -8.67 43.88
N ILE A 379 -22.07 -8.19 42.67
CA ILE A 379 -23.31 -8.57 41.95
C ILE A 379 -23.29 -10.06 41.55
N THR A 380 -22.08 -10.62 41.26
CA THR A 380 -21.96 -12.06 40.91
C THR A 380 -21.92 -12.99 42.14
N GLN A 381 -21.73 -12.46 43.35
CA GLN A 381 -21.65 -13.23 44.59
C GLN A 381 -22.91 -13.12 45.49
N ALA A 382 -23.92 -12.35 45.07
CA ALA A 382 -25.19 -12.27 45.83
C ALA A 382 -26.06 -13.50 45.50
N PRO A 383 -26.32 -14.40 46.48
CA PRO A 383 -27.21 -15.54 46.30
C PRO A 383 -28.66 -15.06 46.41
N ALA A 384 -29.47 -15.46 45.47
CA ALA A 384 -30.92 -15.29 45.38
C ALA A 384 -31.45 -14.01 44.71
N LEU A 385 -31.51 -14.05 43.37
CA LEU A 385 -32.69 -13.60 42.63
C LEU A 385 -32.69 -14.24 41.21
N SER A 386 -32.77 -15.57 41.18
CA SER A 386 -32.97 -16.35 39.95
C SER A 386 -34.45 -16.46 39.56
N ALA A 387 -35.17 -15.36 39.52
CA ALA A 387 -36.56 -15.41 39.10
C ALA A 387 -37.07 -14.07 38.53
N LEU A 388 -36.26 -13.30 37.81
CA LEU A 388 -36.71 -12.13 37.05
C LEU A 388 -35.68 -11.65 36.01
N THR A 389 -35.07 -12.57 35.27
CA THR A 389 -34.16 -12.23 34.16
C THR A 389 -34.59 -12.88 32.86
N GLU A 390 -35.82 -12.65 32.47
CA GLU A 390 -36.22 -12.60 31.08
C GLU A 390 -36.71 -11.18 30.81
N ALA A 391 -35.87 -10.35 30.27
CA ALA A 391 -36.07 -9.03 29.68
C ALA A 391 -35.22 -7.93 30.33
N THR A 392 -33.92 -7.93 30.06
CA THR A 392 -33.23 -6.63 29.90
C THR A 392 -31.88 -6.87 29.21
N GLN A 393 -31.85 -6.68 27.93
CA GLN A 393 -30.65 -6.52 27.15
C GLN A 393 -29.90 -5.27 27.64
N GLN A 394 -28.60 -5.43 27.92
CA GLN A 394 -27.70 -4.36 28.34
C GLN A 394 -27.64 -3.26 27.28
N PRO A 395 -27.70 -1.98 27.66
CA PRO A 395 -27.46 -0.89 26.75
C PRO A 395 -25.94 -0.83 26.45
N LYS A 396 -25.55 -1.15 25.23
CA LYS A 396 -24.28 -0.69 24.64
C LYS A 396 -24.28 0.84 24.72
N VAL A 397 -23.23 1.41 25.29
CA VAL A 397 -22.94 2.85 25.24
C VAL A 397 -23.00 3.27 23.77
N SER A 398 -24.07 3.91 23.40
CA SER A 398 -24.29 4.46 22.08
C SER A 398 -23.44 5.73 21.93
N GLN A 399 -22.46 5.68 21.03
CA GLN A 399 -22.11 6.87 20.27
C GLN A 399 -23.42 7.38 19.62
N PRO A 400 -23.61 8.70 19.41
CA PRO A 400 -24.85 9.22 18.86
C PRO A 400 -25.14 8.55 17.52
N SER A 401 -26.03 7.58 17.53
CA SER A 401 -26.45 6.84 16.36
C SER A 401 -27.34 7.77 15.54
N PHE A 402 -26.95 8.00 14.30
CA PHE A 402 -27.87 8.46 13.27
C PHE A 402 -29.02 7.44 13.22
N SER A 403 -30.20 7.82 13.69
CA SER A 403 -31.37 6.94 13.71
C SER A 403 -31.97 6.86 12.31
N VAL A 404 -31.55 5.87 11.57
CA VAL A 404 -32.11 5.59 10.26
C VAL A 404 -33.52 5.05 10.45
N ASN A 405 -34.51 5.61 9.74
CA ASN A 405 -35.89 5.20 9.82
C ASN A 405 -36.07 3.78 9.23
N ARG A 406 -36.11 2.76 10.11
CA ARG A 406 -36.24 1.34 9.72
C ARG A 406 -37.47 1.06 8.87
N GLU A 407 -38.55 1.77 9.06
CA GLU A 407 -39.79 1.61 8.29
C GLU A 407 -39.59 2.00 6.82
N LEU A 408 -38.83 3.08 6.58
CA LEU A 408 -38.50 3.52 5.22
C LEU A 408 -37.62 2.50 4.47
N ILE A 409 -36.68 1.88 5.18
CA ILE A 409 -35.82 0.83 4.60
C ILE A 409 -36.64 -0.43 4.29
N TYR A 410 -37.56 -0.80 5.19
CA TYR A 410 -38.44 -1.96 4.96
C TYR A 410 -39.36 -1.72 3.75
N LYS A 411 -39.86 -0.48 3.57
CA LYS A 411 -40.59 -0.09 2.36
C LYS A 411 -39.69 -0.24 1.11
N ALA A 412 -38.48 0.31 1.15
CA ALA A 412 -37.55 0.19 0.05
C ALA A 412 -37.22 -1.29 -0.32
N LEU A 413 -37.06 -2.16 0.70
CA LEU A 413 -36.84 -3.59 0.50
C LEU A 413 -38.04 -4.33 -0.05
N SER A 414 -39.28 -3.90 0.29
CA SER A 414 -40.50 -4.52 -0.23
C SER A 414 -40.79 -4.18 -1.69
N GLU A 415 -40.31 -3.02 -2.16
CA GLU A 415 -40.45 -2.54 -3.56
C GLU A 415 -39.25 -2.92 -4.43
N ALA A 416 -38.14 -3.32 -3.84
CA ALA A 416 -36.89 -3.57 -4.55
C ALA A 416 -37.02 -4.73 -5.55
N THR A 417 -36.64 -4.48 -6.79
CA THR A 417 -36.56 -5.48 -7.86
C THR A 417 -35.13 -5.70 -8.34
N ARG A 418 -34.87 -6.87 -8.90
CA ARG A 418 -33.53 -7.19 -9.42
C ARG A 418 -33.21 -6.40 -10.69
N GLU A 419 -34.21 -6.07 -11.46
CA GLU A 419 -34.08 -5.29 -12.69
C GLU A 419 -33.70 -3.83 -12.40
N GLU A 420 -34.40 -3.17 -11.46
CA GLU A 420 -34.10 -1.80 -11.05
C GLU A 420 -32.74 -1.68 -10.33
N LEU A 421 -32.36 -2.67 -9.52
CA LEU A 421 -31.04 -2.70 -8.91
C LEU A 421 -29.93 -2.83 -9.95
N SER A 422 -30.13 -3.65 -10.99
CA SER A 422 -29.17 -3.79 -12.09
C SER A 422 -29.05 -2.49 -12.91
N ALA A 423 -30.17 -1.83 -13.22
CA ALA A 423 -30.20 -0.55 -13.91
C ALA A 423 -29.51 0.56 -13.10
N ALA A 424 -29.83 0.67 -11.79
CA ALA A 424 -29.19 1.63 -10.89
C ALA A 424 -27.67 1.38 -10.75
N SER A 425 -27.25 0.12 -10.66
CA SER A 425 -25.84 -0.23 -10.54
C SER A 425 -25.04 0.06 -11.80
N ALA A 426 -25.62 -0.10 -12.97
CA ALA A 426 -25.02 0.25 -14.25
C ALA A 426 -24.91 1.78 -14.45
N ALA A 427 -25.92 2.54 -14.00
CA ALA A 427 -25.98 3.99 -14.11
C ALA A 427 -25.11 4.71 -13.05
N TRP A 428 -24.76 4.04 -11.93
CA TRP A 428 -24.12 4.68 -10.79
C TRP A 428 -22.75 5.30 -11.08
N PRO A 429 -21.82 4.65 -11.82
CA PRO A 429 -20.54 5.26 -12.17
C PRO A 429 -20.68 6.55 -12.98
N GLU A 430 -21.58 6.54 -13.98
CA GLU A 430 -21.84 7.69 -14.84
C GLU A 430 -22.49 8.85 -14.06
N LEU A 431 -23.38 8.52 -13.12
CA LEU A 431 -23.95 9.50 -12.20
C LEU A 431 -22.87 10.18 -11.35
N VAL A 432 -21.96 9.42 -10.73
CA VAL A 432 -20.89 9.96 -9.89
C VAL A 432 -19.96 10.87 -10.70
N GLU A 433 -19.65 10.50 -11.94
CA GLU A 433 -18.84 11.32 -12.84
C GLU A 433 -19.52 12.61 -13.28
N SER A 434 -20.85 12.59 -13.41
CA SER A 434 -21.67 13.73 -13.86
C SER A 434 -21.86 14.81 -12.78
N ILE A 435 -21.53 14.53 -11.51
CA ILE A 435 -21.62 15.52 -10.43
C ILE A 435 -20.51 16.56 -10.59
N THR A 436 -20.92 17.81 -10.76
CA THR A 436 -20.02 18.95 -11.04
C THR A 436 -19.25 19.44 -9.81
N VAL A 437 -19.81 19.26 -8.59
CA VAL A 437 -19.21 19.72 -7.34
C VAL A 437 -18.22 18.67 -6.81
N PRO A 438 -16.89 18.98 -6.74
CA PRO A 438 -15.87 18.00 -6.33
C PRO A 438 -16.08 17.41 -4.92
N ALA A 439 -16.58 18.22 -3.98
CA ALA A 439 -16.86 17.78 -2.61
C ALA A 439 -18.00 16.76 -2.54
N GLU A 440 -19.06 16.93 -3.35
CA GLU A 440 -20.21 16.03 -3.44
C GLU A 440 -19.85 14.74 -4.17
N ARG A 441 -19.05 14.85 -5.25
CA ARG A 441 -18.48 13.67 -5.94
C ARG A 441 -17.64 12.82 -5.00
N ALA A 442 -16.83 13.45 -4.14
CA ALA A 442 -15.99 12.74 -3.16
C ALA A 442 -16.82 11.98 -2.11
N LEU A 443 -18.02 12.45 -1.75
CA LEU A 443 -18.93 11.76 -0.83
C LEU A 443 -19.47 10.46 -1.41
N LEU A 444 -19.72 10.41 -2.72
CA LEU A 444 -20.27 9.25 -3.42
C LEU A 444 -19.21 8.30 -3.99
N ASN A 445 -17.93 8.68 -3.97
CA ASN A 445 -16.84 7.79 -4.35
C ASN A 445 -16.81 6.55 -3.43
N ASN A 446 -16.62 5.37 -4.03
CA ASN A 446 -16.63 4.07 -3.35
C ASN A 446 -17.98 3.67 -2.70
N THR A 447 -19.10 4.21 -3.18
CA THR A 447 -20.44 3.79 -2.79
C THR A 447 -21.08 2.89 -3.83
N LYS A 448 -22.03 2.06 -3.40
CA LYS A 448 -22.73 1.13 -4.30
C LYS A 448 -24.21 1.07 -3.97
N PRO A 449 -25.10 1.03 -4.98
CA PRO A 449 -26.49 0.66 -4.79
C PRO A 449 -26.61 -0.74 -4.18
N ALA A 450 -27.40 -0.88 -3.12
CA ALA A 450 -27.60 -2.12 -2.41
C ALA A 450 -29.02 -2.71 -2.54
N ALA A 451 -30.02 -1.83 -2.76
CA ALA A 451 -31.39 -2.20 -3.13
C ALA A 451 -32.01 -1.04 -3.92
N ALA A 452 -32.76 -1.31 -4.97
CA ALA A 452 -33.44 -0.32 -5.80
C ALA A 452 -34.89 -0.75 -6.07
N GLY A 453 -35.81 0.20 -5.93
CA GLY A 453 -37.19 0.15 -6.33
C GLY A 453 -37.57 1.45 -7.06
N GLN A 454 -38.80 1.57 -7.52
CA GLN A 454 -39.25 2.76 -8.27
C GLN A 454 -39.18 4.05 -7.46
N HIS A 455 -39.42 3.98 -6.15
CA HIS A 455 -39.47 5.16 -5.27
C HIS A 455 -38.24 5.32 -4.39
N TYR A 456 -37.51 4.25 -4.09
CA TYR A 456 -36.40 4.26 -3.11
C TYR A 456 -35.16 3.56 -3.65
N LEU A 457 -33.98 4.17 -3.39
CA LEU A 457 -32.68 3.61 -3.68
C LEU A 457 -31.83 3.57 -2.40
N VAL A 458 -31.47 2.38 -1.95
CA VAL A 458 -30.55 2.21 -0.81
C VAL A 458 -29.11 2.19 -1.30
N VAL A 459 -28.30 3.11 -0.78
CA VAL A 459 -26.86 3.22 -1.10
C VAL A 459 -26.04 2.97 0.16
N THR A 460 -25.05 2.09 0.07
CA THR A 460 -24.18 1.75 1.20
C THR A 460 -22.89 2.56 1.22
N PHE A 461 -22.49 2.98 2.42
CA PHE A 461 -21.32 3.79 2.70
C PHE A 461 -20.38 3.09 3.68
N PRO A 462 -19.03 3.27 3.53
CA PRO A 462 -18.07 2.67 4.45
C PRO A 462 -18.21 3.18 5.91
N HIS A 463 -18.66 4.42 6.10
CA HIS A 463 -18.76 5.07 7.41
C HIS A 463 -20.10 5.78 7.61
N VAL A 464 -20.65 5.70 8.84
CA VAL A 464 -21.92 6.35 9.26
C VAL A 464 -21.91 7.86 9.01
N ASN A 465 -20.78 8.53 9.23
CA ASN A 465 -20.66 9.98 9.04
C ASN A 465 -20.82 10.42 7.57
N LEU A 466 -20.46 9.59 6.61
CA LEU A 466 -20.65 9.87 5.19
C LEU A 466 -22.12 9.72 4.81
N ALA A 467 -22.76 8.65 5.27
CA ALA A 467 -24.19 8.43 5.08
C ALA A 467 -25.02 9.60 5.64
N LYS A 468 -24.68 10.06 6.86
CA LYS A 468 -25.34 11.20 7.49
C LYS A 468 -25.23 12.48 6.66
N ARG A 469 -24.03 12.81 6.15
CA ARG A 469 -23.83 14.00 5.31
C ARG A 469 -24.61 13.97 4.01
N VAL A 470 -24.78 12.80 3.41
CA VAL A 470 -25.58 12.65 2.18
C VAL A 470 -27.07 12.80 2.48
N MET A 471 -27.55 12.26 3.61
CA MET A 471 -28.95 12.43 4.04
C MET A 471 -29.30 13.87 4.43
N GLU A 472 -28.35 14.64 4.95
CA GLU A 472 -28.53 16.06 5.32
C GLU A 472 -28.38 17.02 4.12
N ASN A 473 -27.90 16.56 2.96
CA ASN A 473 -27.71 17.39 1.77
C ASN A 473 -28.84 17.19 0.76
N GLU A 474 -29.93 17.93 0.93
CA GLU A 474 -31.09 17.89 0.05
C GLU A 474 -30.76 18.23 -1.43
N ALA A 475 -29.81 19.15 -1.66
CA ALA A 475 -29.39 19.53 -3.00
C ALA A 475 -28.71 18.37 -3.73
N LEU A 476 -27.88 17.60 -3.02
CA LEU A 476 -27.23 16.40 -3.57
C LEU A 476 -28.25 15.31 -3.88
N GLN A 477 -29.24 15.08 -3.00
CA GLN A 477 -30.31 14.10 -3.23
C GLN A 477 -31.14 14.43 -4.46
N LEU A 478 -31.53 15.70 -4.63
CA LEU A 478 -32.24 16.17 -5.81
C LEU A 478 -31.40 16.00 -7.09
N THR A 479 -30.12 16.34 -7.03
CA THR A 479 -29.20 16.19 -8.17
C THR A 479 -29.07 14.74 -8.58
N CYS A 480 -28.89 13.83 -7.62
CA CYS A 480 -28.80 12.41 -7.90
C CYS A 480 -30.12 11.83 -8.44
N GLY A 481 -31.27 12.24 -7.90
CA GLY A 481 -32.58 11.83 -8.40
C GLY A 481 -32.80 12.27 -9.86
N ASN A 482 -32.44 13.51 -10.21
CA ASN A 482 -32.55 14.03 -11.56
C ASN A 482 -31.62 13.31 -12.56
N LEU A 483 -30.37 13.05 -12.14
CA LEU A 483 -29.42 12.31 -12.95
C LEU A 483 -29.85 10.85 -13.17
N LEU A 484 -30.34 10.17 -12.14
CA LEU A 484 -30.90 8.82 -12.28
C LEU A 484 -32.11 8.79 -13.19
N SER A 485 -32.97 9.80 -13.12
CA SER A 485 -34.11 9.91 -14.02
C SER A 485 -33.69 10.03 -15.49
N SER A 486 -32.59 10.75 -15.77
CA SER A 486 -32.07 10.92 -17.14
C SER A 486 -31.35 9.69 -17.66
N ILE A 487 -30.66 8.93 -16.81
CA ILE A 487 -29.80 7.80 -17.21
C ILE A 487 -30.56 6.46 -17.11
N ALA A 488 -31.30 6.24 -16.03
CA ALA A 488 -31.97 4.96 -15.72
C ALA A 488 -33.50 5.00 -15.89
N GLY A 489 -34.08 6.18 -16.14
CA GLY A 489 -35.52 6.33 -16.40
C GLY A 489 -36.44 6.34 -15.18
N PHE A 490 -35.90 6.36 -13.95
CA PHE A 490 -36.65 6.46 -12.70
C PHE A 490 -35.95 7.38 -11.71
N SER A 491 -36.71 8.05 -10.83
CA SER A 491 -36.21 9.06 -9.89
C SER A 491 -36.47 8.63 -8.44
N PRO A 492 -35.63 7.75 -7.86
CA PRO A 492 -35.82 7.28 -6.49
C PRO A 492 -35.25 8.26 -5.48
N GLU A 493 -35.86 8.28 -4.29
CA GLU A 493 -35.30 8.91 -3.11
C GLU A 493 -34.11 8.08 -2.57
N ILE A 494 -32.97 8.72 -2.31
CA ILE A 494 -31.76 8.02 -1.85
C ILE A 494 -31.81 7.84 -0.33
N ILE A 495 -31.66 6.58 0.10
CA ILE A 495 -31.50 6.21 1.51
C ILE A 495 -30.04 5.81 1.73
N ALA A 496 -29.27 6.67 2.38
CA ALA A 496 -27.85 6.42 2.67
C ALA A 496 -27.70 5.66 4.01
N LEU A 497 -26.96 4.55 3.98
CA LEU A 497 -26.74 3.66 5.12
C LEU A 497 -25.27 3.27 5.26
N ALA A 498 -24.79 3.03 6.49
CA ALA A 498 -23.52 2.38 6.69
C ALA A 498 -23.62 0.89 6.31
N GLU A 499 -22.54 0.31 5.79
CA GLU A 499 -22.50 -1.09 5.37
C GLU A 499 -22.76 -2.06 6.53
N SER A 500 -22.30 -1.70 7.76
CA SER A 500 -22.61 -2.44 8.99
C SER A 500 -24.12 -2.53 9.26
N ASP A 501 -24.80 -1.38 9.19
CA ASP A 501 -26.23 -1.26 9.52
C ASP A 501 -27.09 -1.94 8.44
N TRP A 502 -26.68 -1.83 7.18
CA TRP A 502 -27.31 -2.54 6.06
C TRP A 502 -27.32 -4.05 6.26
N LEU A 503 -26.18 -4.64 6.67
CA LEU A 503 -26.09 -6.09 6.90
C LEU A 503 -27.01 -6.57 8.03
N GLU A 504 -27.14 -5.80 9.10
CA GLU A 504 -28.05 -6.11 10.20
C GLU A 504 -29.53 -6.01 9.77
N ILE A 505 -29.92 -4.92 9.13
CA ILE A 505 -31.31 -4.67 8.70
C ILE A 505 -31.73 -5.69 7.64
N ARG A 506 -30.87 -6.03 6.68
CA ARG A 506 -31.13 -7.05 5.67
C ARG A 506 -31.37 -8.44 6.29
N LYS A 507 -30.59 -8.81 7.31
CA LYS A 507 -30.78 -10.08 8.04
C LYS A 507 -32.12 -10.10 8.80
N ALA A 508 -32.45 -9.01 9.46
CA ALA A 508 -33.70 -8.88 10.19
C ALA A 508 -34.92 -8.98 9.25
N TYR A 509 -34.91 -8.24 8.14
CA TYR A 509 -35.97 -8.27 7.13
C TYR A 509 -36.13 -9.67 6.51
N ALA A 510 -35.03 -10.36 6.18
CA ALA A 510 -35.08 -11.72 5.63
C ALA A 510 -35.68 -12.73 6.63
N ALA A 511 -35.45 -12.56 7.94
CA ALA A 511 -36.02 -13.40 8.98
C ALA A 511 -37.54 -13.16 9.13
N GLU A 512 -37.97 -11.90 9.14
CA GLU A 512 -39.39 -11.54 9.20
C GLU A 512 -40.16 -11.98 7.94
N TYR A 513 -39.56 -11.83 6.77
CA TYR A 513 -40.18 -12.27 5.51
C TYR A 513 -40.37 -13.80 5.46
N LYS A 514 -39.38 -14.57 5.95
CA LYS A 514 -39.50 -16.02 6.08
C LYS A 514 -40.59 -16.42 7.07
N ALA A 515 -40.71 -15.72 8.21
CA ALA A 515 -41.73 -15.98 9.21
C ALA A 515 -43.14 -15.67 8.67
N LYS A 516 -43.36 -14.56 7.97
CA LYS A 516 -44.62 -14.20 7.31
C LYS A 516 -45.00 -15.23 6.24
N LYS A 517 -44.07 -15.65 5.41
CA LYS A 517 -44.30 -16.64 4.35
C LYS A 517 -44.65 -18.02 4.91
N GLN A 518 -44.09 -18.40 6.07
CA GLN A 518 -44.48 -19.63 6.79
C GLN A 518 -45.88 -19.56 7.41
N GLN A 519 -46.30 -18.40 7.87
CA GLN A 519 -47.68 -18.16 8.37
C GLN A 519 -48.71 -18.16 7.25
N GLU A 520 -48.41 -17.58 6.09
CA GLU A 520 -49.28 -17.61 4.89
C GLU A 520 -49.42 -19.01 4.30
N THR A 521 -48.34 -19.83 4.37
CA THR A 521 -48.38 -21.23 3.90
C THR A 521 -49.20 -22.15 4.83
N GLN A 522 -49.47 -21.74 6.07
CA GLN A 522 -50.34 -22.49 7.00
C GLN A 522 -51.83 -22.12 6.85
N LEU A 523 -52.17 -21.06 6.11
CA LEU A 523 -53.56 -20.59 5.92
C LEU A 523 -54.18 -20.97 4.56
N THR A 524 -53.43 -21.60 3.65
CA THR A 524 -53.94 -22.13 2.37
C THR A 524 -54.03 -23.65 2.45
N PRO A 525 -55.20 -24.26 2.24
CA PRO A 525 -55.33 -25.71 2.23
C PRO A 525 -54.52 -26.26 1.02
N ALA A 526 -53.71 -27.28 1.30
CA ALA A 526 -52.88 -27.97 0.33
C ALA A 526 -53.73 -28.44 -0.87
N LYS A 527 -53.41 -27.93 -2.07
CA LYS A 527 -53.81 -28.57 -3.32
C LYS A 527 -53.09 -29.92 -3.41
N THR A 528 -53.88 -30.95 -3.45
CA THR A 528 -53.45 -32.36 -3.54
C THR A 528 -52.54 -32.61 -4.74
N ALA A 529 -51.48 -33.35 -4.51
CA ALA A 529 -50.44 -33.75 -5.50
C ALA A 529 -50.89 -34.30 -6.87
N PRO A 530 -52.13 -34.88 -7.02
CA PRO A 530 -52.61 -35.37 -8.31
C PRO A 530 -52.81 -34.28 -9.40
N ASP A 531 -53.08 -33.03 -9.02
CA ASP A 531 -53.46 -31.99 -9.96
C ASP A 531 -52.25 -31.37 -10.69
N VAL A 532 -51.08 -31.36 -10.07
CA VAL A 532 -49.83 -30.83 -10.63
C VAL A 532 -49.26 -31.80 -11.67
N LEU A 533 -49.40 -33.10 -11.44
CA LEU A 533 -48.95 -34.17 -12.35
C LEU A 533 -49.83 -34.21 -13.61
N LEU A 534 -51.12 -33.99 -13.49
CA LEU A 534 -52.05 -33.88 -14.61
C LEU A 534 -51.79 -32.64 -15.46
N GLN A 535 -51.45 -31.51 -14.85
CA GLN A 535 -51.12 -30.27 -15.56
C GLN A 535 -49.73 -30.36 -16.26
N ALA A 536 -48.76 -31.00 -15.62
CA ALA A 536 -47.44 -31.21 -16.23
C ALA A 536 -47.53 -32.17 -17.43
N LYS A 537 -48.32 -33.26 -17.33
CA LYS A 537 -48.55 -34.18 -18.46
C LYS A 537 -49.34 -33.54 -19.62
N ALA A 538 -50.28 -32.64 -19.32
CA ALA A 538 -51.03 -31.86 -20.34
C ALA A 538 -50.14 -30.86 -21.06
N LEU A 539 -49.13 -30.28 -20.43
CA LEU A 539 -48.23 -29.27 -20.99
C LEU A 539 -47.04 -29.89 -21.76
N PHE A 540 -46.51 -31.01 -21.31
CA PHE A 540 -45.26 -31.59 -21.83
C PHE A 540 -45.38 -32.98 -22.46
N GLY A 541 -46.55 -33.61 -22.40
CA GLY A 541 -46.81 -34.96 -22.95
C GLY A 541 -46.30 -36.08 -22.04
N ASP A 542 -46.92 -37.26 -22.15
CA ASP A 542 -46.67 -38.43 -21.29
C ASP A 542 -45.25 -39.04 -21.36
N LYS A 543 -44.44 -38.66 -22.34
CA LYS A 543 -43.09 -39.20 -22.55
C LYS A 543 -41.96 -38.38 -21.92
N VAL A 544 -42.25 -37.22 -21.32
CA VAL A 544 -41.24 -36.27 -20.82
C VAL A 544 -41.32 -36.05 -19.31
N VAL A 545 -42.30 -36.62 -18.64
CA VAL A 545 -42.48 -36.47 -17.18
C VAL A 545 -42.09 -37.78 -16.49
N GLU A 546 -40.86 -37.86 -15.96
CA GLU A 546 -40.42 -38.90 -15.05
C GLU A 546 -40.74 -38.51 -13.61
N VAL A 547 -41.37 -39.44 -12.87
CA VAL A 547 -41.63 -39.28 -11.44
C VAL A 547 -40.52 -40.01 -10.70
N THR A 548 -39.62 -39.28 -10.05
CA THR A 548 -38.69 -39.82 -9.06
C THR A 548 -39.28 -39.66 -7.68
N ASP A 549 -39.37 -40.78 -6.91
CA ASP A 549 -39.82 -40.81 -5.51
C ASP A 549 -38.92 -39.99 -4.57
#